data_e96f9fc19169e9c5105d1cebf6657f03
#
_entry.id   e96f9fc19169e9c5105d1cebf6657f03
#
_cell.length_a   1.000
_cell.length_b   1.000
_cell.length_c   1.000
_cell.angle_alpha   90.00
_cell.angle_beta   90.00
_cell.angle_gamma   90.00
#
_symmetry.space_group_name_H-M   'P 1'
#
loop_
_entity.id
_entity.type
_entity.pdbx_description
1 polymer ?
#
loop_
_entity_poly.entity_id
_entity_poly.type
_entity_poly.pdbx_seq_one_letter_code
_entity_poly.pdbx_strand_id
1 'polypeptide(L)'
;VYSGFSPMELYDEYGYTSYGFGVAKQTLHSVCKQLKSVLKRQKLKLVILEADILYQPNIKKQGSIHYDYAWLFAPFMYHSRWKDLKLRDFFTLPNLNRGNFTNGYFYSDKVNDFNVKPDYMKDIHKPPQKMEKSINKDFYKIYKLCKKYDVPLLVISIPTPHSWDNAKSNGVKELCERYNLDFYDMNLGLDGFDYSCHFRDNGNHCNYNGAKVVTLALGKYLQENYSLANHKGKSNFENWDKKLIEYKKAIASYSHKK
;
A
#
# COMPACT_ATOMS: atom_id res chain seq x y z
N VAL A 1 1.95 1.35 3.29
CA VAL A 1 0.76 1.06 2.44
C VAL A 1 -0.42 0.62 3.30
N TYR A 2 -0.30 -0.45 4.09
CA TYR A 2 -1.46 -1.07 4.77
C TYR A 2 -2.24 -0.15 5.73
N SER A 3 -1.68 0.96 6.19
CA SER A 3 -2.34 1.97 7.02
C SER A 3 -2.44 3.34 6.37
N GLY A 4 -1.83 3.55 5.22
CA GLY A 4 -1.83 4.85 4.52
C GLY A 4 -2.78 4.93 3.34
N PHE A 5 -3.45 3.83 2.98
CA PHE A 5 -4.36 3.78 1.84
C PHE A 5 -5.57 2.89 2.17
N SER A 6 -6.77 3.42 1.98
CA SER A 6 -8.04 2.70 2.20
C SER A 6 -8.75 2.37 0.89
N PRO A 7 -8.74 1.10 0.45
CA PRO A 7 -9.48 0.68 -0.73
C PRO A 7 -10.97 1.00 -0.68
N MET A 8 -11.57 1.01 0.51
CA MET A 8 -13.00 1.26 0.66
C MET A 8 -13.34 2.76 0.57
N GLU A 9 -12.47 3.66 1.06
CA GLU A 9 -12.63 5.10 0.83
C GLU A 9 -12.46 5.44 -0.67
N LEU A 10 -11.50 4.79 -1.36
CA LEU A 10 -11.33 4.94 -2.81
C LEU A 10 -12.57 4.45 -3.57
N TYR A 11 -13.15 3.32 -3.16
CA TYR A 11 -14.39 2.81 -3.77
C TYR A 11 -15.59 3.71 -3.47
N ASP A 12 -15.69 4.22 -2.26
CA ASP A 12 -16.81 5.11 -1.89
C ASP A 12 -16.84 6.38 -2.71
N GLU A 13 -15.70 7.01 -2.93
CA GLU A 13 -15.63 8.30 -3.65
C GLU A 13 -15.60 8.11 -5.18
N TYR A 14 -14.75 7.21 -5.67
CA TYR A 14 -14.46 7.09 -7.12
C TYR A 14 -15.05 5.82 -7.76
N GLY A 15 -15.55 4.88 -6.97
CA GLY A 15 -16.03 3.58 -7.45
C GLY A 15 -14.92 2.66 -7.95
N TYR A 16 -13.64 2.95 -7.63
CA TYR A 16 -12.50 2.13 -8.05
C TYR A 16 -12.30 0.94 -7.11
N THR A 17 -12.32 -0.25 -7.67
CA THR A 17 -12.04 -1.48 -6.91
C THR A 17 -10.54 -1.68 -6.76
N SER A 18 -10.06 -1.88 -5.53
CA SER A 18 -8.64 -2.03 -5.25
C SER A 18 -8.37 -2.93 -4.04
N TYR A 19 -7.15 -3.38 -3.88
CA TYR A 19 -6.71 -4.19 -2.76
C TYR A 19 -5.30 -3.77 -2.30
N GLY A 20 -5.12 -3.53 -1.00
CA GLY A 20 -3.84 -3.20 -0.39
C GLY A 20 -3.06 -4.47 -0.01
N PHE A 21 -1.94 -4.72 -0.69
CA PHE A 21 -1.04 -5.86 -0.41
C PHE A 21 0.14 -5.45 0.49
N GLY A 22 -0.12 -4.68 1.53
CA GLY A 22 0.90 -4.28 2.49
C GLY A 22 0.95 -5.20 3.70
N VAL A 23 2.13 -5.72 4.05
CA VAL A 23 2.38 -6.43 5.31
C VAL A 23 3.66 -5.90 5.97
N ALA A 24 3.71 -5.97 7.30
CA ALA A 24 4.90 -5.56 8.04
C ALA A 24 6.14 -6.33 7.57
N LYS A 25 7.28 -5.63 7.43
CA LYS A 25 8.56 -6.22 6.98
C LYS A 25 8.52 -6.86 5.58
N GLN A 26 7.59 -6.43 4.73
CA GLN A 26 7.52 -6.90 3.35
C GLN A 26 8.77 -6.49 2.57
N THR A 27 9.35 -7.41 1.82
CA THR A 27 10.47 -7.14 0.92
C THR A 27 9.99 -6.91 -0.52
N LEU A 28 10.74 -6.14 -1.31
CA LEU A 28 10.41 -5.94 -2.72
C LEU A 28 10.42 -7.28 -3.50
N HIS A 29 11.27 -8.22 -3.08
CA HIS A 29 11.29 -9.58 -3.62
C HIS A 29 9.95 -10.31 -3.40
N SER A 30 9.37 -10.21 -2.22
CA SER A 30 8.06 -10.82 -1.93
C SER A 30 6.93 -10.15 -2.73
N VAL A 31 6.98 -8.82 -2.90
CA VAL A 31 6.04 -8.08 -3.75
C VAL A 31 6.09 -8.60 -5.18
N CYS A 32 7.28 -8.82 -5.74
CA CYS A 32 7.45 -9.36 -7.10
C CYS A 32 6.78 -10.74 -7.26
N LYS A 33 6.95 -11.65 -6.27
CA LYS A 33 6.32 -12.98 -6.29
C LYS A 33 4.80 -12.89 -6.19
N GLN A 34 4.28 -12.06 -5.29
CA GLN A 34 2.86 -11.84 -5.10
C GLN A 34 2.21 -11.25 -6.36
N LEU A 35 2.81 -10.21 -6.93
CA LEU A 35 2.34 -9.60 -8.17
C LEU A 35 2.28 -10.61 -9.32
N LYS A 36 3.32 -11.44 -9.48
CA LYS A 36 3.32 -12.52 -10.48
C LYS A 36 2.16 -13.49 -10.30
N SER A 37 1.81 -13.81 -9.05
CA SER A 37 0.67 -14.69 -8.74
C SER A 37 -0.68 -14.03 -9.05
N VAL A 38 -0.84 -12.75 -8.72
CA VAL A 38 -2.06 -11.98 -8.98
C VAL A 38 -2.28 -11.81 -10.47
N LEU A 39 -1.26 -11.37 -11.22
CA LEU A 39 -1.35 -11.14 -12.67
C LEU A 39 -1.68 -12.40 -13.48
N LYS A 40 -1.42 -13.60 -12.94
CA LYS A 40 -1.85 -14.86 -13.56
C LYS A 40 -3.35 -15.16 -13.41
N ARG A 41 -4.00 -14.54 -12.44
CA ARG A 41 -5.37 -14.86 -12.03
C ARG A 41 -6.36 -13.71 -12.26
N GLN A 42 -5.85 -12.49 -12.35
CA GLN A 42 -6.66 -11.27 -12.44
C GLN A 42 -6.15 -10.35 -13.53
N LYS A 43 -7.04 -9.72 -14.26
CA LYS A 43 -6.73 -8.64 -15.22
C LYS A 43 -6.71 -7.33 -14.47
N LEU A 44 -5.53 -6.93 -13.99
CA LEU A 44 -5.34 -5.64 -13.34
C LEU A 44 -5.42 -4.52 -14.39
N LYS A 45 -5.92 -3.36 -13.96
CA LYS A 45 -5.93 -2.12 -14.76
C LYS A 45 -4.78 -1.19 -14.39
N LEU A 46 -4.24 -1.33 -13.18
CA LEU A 46 -3.13 -0.54 -12.66
C LEU A 46 -2.46 -1.31 -11.53
N VAL A 47 -1.14 -1.21 -11.46
CA VAL A 47 -0.33 -1.59 -10.29
C VAL A 47 0.22 -0.32 -9.67
N ILE A 48 0.03 -0.15 -8.35
CA ILE A 48 0.57 0.97 -7.59
C ILE A 48 1.61 0.42 -6.63
N LEU A 49 2.83 0.95 -6.70
CA LEU A 49 3.94 0.61 -5.82
C LEU A 49 4.26 1.80 -4.92
N GLU A 50 4.22 1.57 -3.61
CA GLU A 50 4.66 2.57 -2.64
C GLU A 50 6.19 2.56 -2.55
N ALA A 51 6.80 3.75 -2.62
CA ALA A 51 8.23 3.91 -2.87
C ALA A 51 9.14 3.65 -1.68
N ASP A 52 8.67 3.78 -0.42
CA ASP A 52 9.53 3.57 0.76
C ASP A 52 10.13 2.15 0.77
N ILE A 53 9.43 1.17 0.18
CA ILE A 53 9.94 -0.21 0.06
C ILE A 53 11.24 -0.30 -0.77
N LEU A 54 11.52 0.69 -1.62
CA LEU A 54 12.75 0.73 -2.44
C LEU A 54 14.00 1.04 -1.62
N TYR A 55 13.83 1.55 -0.40
CA TYR A 55 14.90 1.85 0.54
C TYR A 55 14.91 0.92 1.75
N GLN A 56 13.98 -0.05 1.81
CA GLN A 56 13.99 -1.07 2.83
C GLN A 56 15.04 -2.14 2.50
N PRO A 57 15.85 -2.58 3.47
CA PRO A 57 16.86 -3.58 3.20
C PRO A 57 16.20 -4.89 2.72
N ASN A 58 16.74 -5.44 1.66
CA ASN A 58 16.38 -6.77 1.17
C ASN A 58 16.99 -7.83 2.13
N ILE A 59 16.47 -7.89 3.36
CA ILE A 59 17.06 -8.69 4.43
C ILE A 59 16.90 -10.18 4.08
N LYS A 60 17.95 -10.77 3.51
CA LYS A 60 18.15 -12.22 3.50
C LYS A 60 18.50 -12.77 4.89
N LYS A 61 18.61 -11.93 5.93
CA LYS A 61 19.02 -12.33 7.26
C LYS A 61 17.82 -12.73 8.11
N GLN A 62 17.87 -13.94 8.60
CA GLN A 62 17.17 -14.54 9.74
C GLN A 62 15.74 -14.02 10.00
N GLY A 63 14.75 -14.67 9.42
CA GLY A 63 13.31 -14.37 9.57
C GLY A 63 12.57 -14.01 8.28
N SER A 64 13.27 -13.58 7.22
CA SER A 64 12.64 -13.24 5.93
C SER A 64 12.18 -14.46 5.13
N ILE A 65 12.75 -15.64 5.40
CA ILE A 65 12.32 -16.90 4.78
C ILE A 65 10.83 -17.15 5.03
N HIS A 66 10.33 -16.83 6.22
CA HIS A 66 8.90 -16.95 6.53
C HIS A 66 8.03 -16.08 5.63
N TYR A 67 8.44 -14.84 5.31
CA TYR A 67 7.66 -13.95 4.46
C TYR A 67 7.80 -14.29 2.98
N ASP A 68 8.97 -14.77 2.55
CA ASP A 68 9.20 -15.18 1.17
C ASP A 68 8.40 -16.42 0.77
N TYR A 69 8.05 -17.27 1.73
CA TYR A 69 7.27 -18.50 1.52
C TYR A 69 5.88 -18.48 2.16
N ALA A 70 5.53 -17.44 2.94
CA ALA A 70 4.23 -17.31 3.58
C ALA A 70 3.05 -17.36 2.60
N TRP A 71 3.28 -16.94 1.35
CA TRP A 71 2.27 -17.02 0.30
C TRP A 71 2.01 -18.45 -0.22
N LEU A 72 2.92 -19.40 0.01
CA LEU A 72 2.74 -20.82 -0.37
C LEU A 72 1.81 -21.55 0.60
N PHE A 73 1.79 -21.11 1.85
CA PHE A 73 0.99 -21.73 2.91
C PHE A 73 0.24 -20.64 3.67
N ALA A 74 -1.09 -20.60 3.49
CA ALA A 74 -1.96 -19.61 4.15
C ALA A 74 -1.72 -19.46 5.68
N PRO A 75 -1.38 -20.50 6.45
CA PRO A 75 -1.02 -20.38 7.87
C PRO A 75 0.17 -19.47 8.15
N PHE A 76 1.12 -19.37 7.22
CA PHE A 76 2.32 -18.53 7.40
C PHE A 76 2.12 -17.06 7.01
N MET A 77 0.98 -16.71 6.42
CA MET A 77 0.64 -15.31 6.14
C MET A 77 0.32 -14.51 7.41
N TYR A 78 0.05 -15.15 8.52
CA TYR A 78 -0.30 -14.51 9.79
C TYR A 78 0.84 -14.63 10.78
N HIS A 79 1.53 -13.53 11.05
CA HIS A 79 2.79 -13.39 11.77
C HIS A 79 2.92 -14.12 13.13
N SER A 80 1.82 -14.45 13.78
CA SER A 80 1.82 -15.10 15.12
C SER A 80 1.16 -16.48 15.12
N ARG A 81 0.50 -16.87 14.05
CA ARG A 81 -0.39 -18.04 14.04
C ARG A 81 0.33 -19.39 13.95
N TRP A 82 1.61 -19.39 13.51
CA TRP A 82 2.36 -20.64 13.45
C TRP A 82 2.60 -21.28 14.82
N LYS A 83 2.51 -20.48 15.91
CA LYS A 83 2.65 -20.99 17.29
C LYS A 83 1.38 -21.72 17.77
N ASP A 84 0.25 -21.43 17.15
CA ASP A 84 -1.07 -21.96 17.53
C ASP A 84 -1.64 -22.93 16.48
N LEU A 85 -0.82 -23.35 15.50
CA LEU A 85 -1.24 -24.24 14.42
C LEU A 85 -1.63 -25.62 14.98
N LYS A 86 -2.85 -26.02 14.67
CA LYS A 86 -3.36 -27.38 14.89
C LYS A 86 -3.28 -28.15 13.58
N LEU A 87 -3.09 -29.49 13.64
CA LEU A 87 -3.01 -30.34 12.45
C LEU A 87 -4.19 -30.13 11.49
N ARG A 88 -5.39 -29.85 12.00
CA ARG A 88 -6.58 -29.52 11.20
C ARG A 88 -6.40 -28.28 10.31
N ASP A 89 -5.54 -27.33 10.68
CA ASP A 89 -5.37 -26.06 9.95
C ASP A 89 -4.61 -26.28 8.62
N PHE A 90 -3.92 -27.41 8.48
CA PHE A 90 -3.27 -27.83 7.23
C PHE A 90 -4.25 -28.45 6.22
N PHE A 91 -5.40 -28.93 6.69
CA PHE A 91 -6.43 -29.59 5.87
C PHE A 91 -7.68 -28.73 5.69
N THR A 92 -7.82 -27.64 6.42
CA THR A 92 -8.90 -26.68 6.21
C THR A 92 -8.47 -25.69 5.14
N LEU A 93 -9.17 -25.66 4.02
CA LEU A 93 -9.08 -24.54 3.09
C LEU A 93 -9.28 -23.26 3.88
N PRO A 94 -8.41 -22.24 3.70
CA PRO A 94 -8.60 -20.96 4.36
C PRO A 94 -10.01 -20.47 4.03
N ASN A 95 -10.77 -20.13 5.07
CA ASN A 95 -12.11 -19.59 4.88
C ASN A 95 -12.00 -18.22 4.22
N LEU A 96 -11.92 -18.22 2.90
CA LEU A 96 -11.80 -17.02 2.05
C LEU A 96 -13.02 -16.10 2.21
N ASN A 97 -14.10 -16.60 2.84
CA ASN A 97 -15.33 -15.88 3.09
C ASN A 97 -15.35 -15.08 4.41
N ARG A 98 -14.34 -15.15 5.26
CA ARG A 98 -14.16 -14.11 6.28
C ARG A 98 -13.66 -12.85 5.59
N GLY A 99 -14.61 -12.17 4.97
CA GLY A 99 -14.38 -10.99 4.19
C GLY A 99 -13.61 -9.97 5.00
N ASN A 100 -12.36 -9.76 4.63
CA ASN A 100 -11.65 -8.58 5.04
C ASN A 100 -12.35 -7.40 4.34
N PHE A 101 -13.39 -6.84 5.00
CA PHE A 101 -14.20 -5.73 4.48
C PHE A 101 -13.35 -4.48 4.25
N THR A 102 -12.12 -4.43 4.76
CA THR A 102 -11.17 -3.34 4.55
C THR A 102 -10.29 -3.53 3.31
N ASN A 103 -10.34 -4.68 2.65
CA ASN A 103 -9.52 -5.02 1.49
C ASN A 103 -8.01 -4.75 1.68
N GLY A 104 -7.47 -5.15 2.84
CA GLY A 104 -6.05 -5.00 3.16
C GLY A 104 -5.68 -3.70 3.86
N TYR A 105 -6.63 -2.83 4.18
CA TYR A 105 -6.40 -1.64 4.99
C TYR A 105 -6.44 -1.97 6.48
N PHE A 106 -5.47 -1.44 7.22
CA PHE A 106 -5.42 -1.50 8.67
C PHE A 106 -5.95 -0.19 9.26
N TYR A 107 -7.11 -0.27 9.89
CA TYR A 107 -7.74 0.86 10.57
C TYR A 107 -7.05 1.18 11.89
N SER A 108 -6.83 2.46 12.17
CA SER A 108 -6.46 3.00 13.48
C SER A 108 -6.89 4.46 13.54
N ASP A 109 -7.63 4.81 14.59
CA ASP A 109 -8.01 6.20 14.91
C ASP A 109 -7.05 6.86 15.92
N LYS A 110 -6.03 6.12 16.35
CA LYS A 110 -5.03 6.65 17.28
C LYS A 110 -4.37 7.88 16.67
N VAL A 111 -4.34 8.95 17.43
CA VAL A 111 -3.55 10.15 17.13
C VAL A 111 -2.31 10.11 18.01
N ASN A 112 -1.15 10.32 17.42
CA ASN A 112 0.07 10.55 18.16
C ASN A 112 0.62 11.91 17.73
N ASP A 113 0.75 12.82 18.69
CA ASP A 113 1.33 14.13 18.47
C ASP A 113 2.78 13.96 18.04
N PHE A 114 3.04 14.20 16.78
CA PHE A 114 4.36 14.15 16.24
C PHE A 114 4.74 15.52 15.68
N ASN A 115 5.71 16.16 16.36
CA ASN A 115 6.31 17.39 15.83
C ASN A 115 7.17 17.06 14.61
N VAL A 116 6.51 16.97 13.47
CA VAL A 116 7.21 16.92 12.18
C VAL A 116 7.94 18.23 12.01
N LYS A 117 9.22 18.16 11.72
CA LYS A 117 9.90 19.33 11.17
C LYS A 117 9.19 19.66 9.86
N PRO A 118 8.49 20.81 9.75
CA PRO A 118 7.65 21.10 8.57
C PRO A 118 8.45 21.21 7.26
N ASP A 119 9.76 21.05 7.35
CA ASP A 119 10.74 21.24 6.28
C ASP A 119 11.56 19.99 5.94
N TYR A 120 11.11 18.79 6.32
CA TYR A 120 11.83 17.56 5.96
C TYR A 120 12.02 17.38 4.44
N MET A 121 11.22 18.06 3.62
CA MET A 121 11.29 18.08 2.15
C MET A 121 11.79 19.42 1.56
N LYS A 122 12.44 20.30 2.36
CA LYS A 122 12.87 21.63 1.87
C LYS A 122 14.06 21.57 0.91
N ASP A 123 14.98 20.67 1.13
CA ASP A 123 16.20 20.61 0.31
C ASP A 123 15.96 19.77 -0.97
N ILE A 124 15.32 20.40 -1.96
CA ILE A 124 15.00 19.79 -3.25
C ILE A 124 16.25 19.44 -4.09
N HIS A 125 17.41 20.04 -3.78
CA HIS A 125 18.67 19.79 -4.47
C HIS A 125 19.52 18.68 -3.84
N LYS A 126 19.01 17.98 -2.83
CA LYS A 126 19.71 16.83 -2.26
C LYS A 126 20.08 15.82 -3.34
N PRO A 127 21.34 15.34 -3.35
CA PRO A 127 21.74 14.29 -4.29
C PRO A 127 20.85 13.06 -4.15
N PRO A 128 20.49 12.40 -5.26
CA PRO A 128 19.67 11.20 -5.23
C PRO A 128 20.29 10.09 -4.38
N GLN A 129 19.51 9.54 -3.44
CA GLN A 129 19.95 8.39 -2.67
C GLN A 129 19.95 7.15 -3.56
N LYS A 130 21.09 6.47 -3.67
CA LYS A 130 21.23 5.25 -4.45
C LYS A 130 20.52 4.08 -3.76
N MET A 131 19.75 3.34 -4.54
CA MET A 131 19.13 2.08 -4.11
C MET A 131 20.16 0.93 -4.18
N GLU A 132 19.99 -0.07 -3.34
CA GLU A 132 20.79 -1.30 -3.41
C GLU A 132 20.61 -2.00 -4.78
N LYS A 133 21.68 -2.65 -5.26
CA LYS A 133 21.65 -3.41 -6.54
C LYS A 133 20.56 -4.49 -6.54
N SER A 134 20.32 -5.12 -5.39
CA SER A 134 19.27 -6.14 -5.22
C SER A 134 17.87 -5.56 -5.40
N ILE A 135 17.63 -4.36 -4.88
CA ILE A 135 16.37 -3.61 -5.02
C ILE A 135 16.13 -3.23 -6.48
N ASN A 136 17.14 -2.64 -7.14
CA ASN A 136 17.03 -2.31 -8.57
C ASN A 136 16.72 -3.55 -9.42
N LYS A 137 17.30 -4.71 -9.12
CA LYS A 137 17.02 -5.99 -9.80
C LYS A 137 15.58 -6.44 -9.59
N ASP A 138 15.06 -6.34 -8.37
CA ASP A 138 13.68 -6.77 -8.08
C ASP A 138 12.65 -5.76 -8.60
N PHE A 139 12.94 -4.45 -8.56
CA PHE A 139 12.13 -3.44 -9.23
C PHE A 139 12.03 -3.70 -10.74
N TYR A 140 13.16 -3.97 -11.40
CA TYR A 140 13.17 -4.31 -12.81
C TYR A 140 12.30 -5.53 -13.15
N LYS A 141 12.26 -6.54 -12.27
CA LYS A 141 11.35 -7.70 -12.45
C LYS A 141 9.88 -7.29 -12.37
N ILE A 142 9.53 -6.40 -11.40
CA ILE A 142 8.16 -5.86 -11.28
C ILE A 142 7.79 -5.10 -12.55
N TYR A 143 8.65 -4.20 -13.00
CA TYR A 143 8.48 -3.46 -14.26
C TYR A 143 8.25 -4.40 -15.44
N LYS A 144 9.10 -5.42 -15.62
CA LYS A 144 8.96 -6.41 -16.69
C LYS A 144 7.67 -7.22 -16.61
N LEU A 145 7.20 -7.54 -15.39
CA LEU A 145 5.91 -8.18 -15.19
C LEU A 145 4.77 -7.27 -15.66
N CYS A 146 4.76 -6.02 -15.24
CA CYS A 146 3.75 -5.05 -15.66
C CYS A 146 3.73 -4.89 -17.20
N LYS A 147 4.89 -4.73 -17.82
CA LYS A 147 5.00 -4.68 -19.30
C LYS A 147 4.51 -5.97 -19.98
N LYS A 148 4.86 -7.14 -19.43
CA LYS A 148 4.43 -8.44 -20.00
C LYS A 148 2.90 -8.61 -20.00
N TYR A 149 2.22 -8.08 -18.98
CA TYR A 149 0.77 -8.21 -18.84
C TYR A 149 0.02 -6.96 -19.33
N ASP A 150 0.73 -6.01 -19.92
CA ASP A 150 0.18 -4.73 -20.42
C ASP A 150 -0.61 -3.99 -19.33
N VAL A 151 -0.01 -3.86 -18.14
CA VAL A 151 -0.58 -3.16 -17.00
C VAL A 151 0.31 -1.97 -16.63
N PRO A 152 -0.22 -0.74 -16.57
CA PRO A 152 0.54 0.41 -16.09
C PRO A 152 1.06 0.20 -14.68
N LEU A 153 2.26 0.76 -14.40
CA LEU A 153 2.87 0.81 -13.07
C LEU A 153 3.01 2.27 -12.66
N LEU A 154 2.32 2.65 -11.59
CA LEU A 154 2.46 3.93 -10.92
C LEU A 154 3.29 3.75 -9.66
N VAL A 155 4.27 4.60 -9.44
CA VAL A 155 5.02 4.68 -8.18
C VAL A 155 4.48 5.86 -7.38
N ILE A 156 4.22 5.65 -6.09
CA ILE A 156 3.75 6.71 -5.19
C ILE A 156 4.61 6.75 -3.94
N SER A 157 4.67 7.90 -3.27
CA SER A 157 5.15 7.99 -1.89
C SER A 157 4.11 8.74 -1.06
N ILE A 158 3.63 8.10 0.01
CA ILE A 158 2.71 8.71 0.97
C ILE A 158 3.50 9.50 2.02
N PRO A 159 2.88 10.49 2.72
CA PRO A 159 3.58 11.23 3.77
C PRO A 159 4.16 10.30 4.84
N THR A 160 5.49 10.28 4.96
CA THR A 160 6.25 9.50 5.94
C THR A 160 7.49 10.26 6.44
N PRO A 161 7.30 11.40 7.13
CA PRO A 161 8.40 12.31 7.50
C PRO A 161 9.48 11.70 8.40
N HIS A 162 9.18 10.57 9.04
CA HIS A 162 10.19 9.84 9.82
C HIS A 162 11.24 9.14 8.96
N SER A 163 10.84 8.62 7.80
CA SER A 163 11.69 7.77 6.96
C SER A 163 11.95 8.32 5.56
N TRP A 164 11.29 9.41 5.16
CA TRP A 164 11.38 9.97 3.82
C TRP A 164 12.09 11.33 3.80
N ASP A 165 12.80 11.62 2.73
CA ASP A 165 13.43 12.91 2.47
C ASP A 165 13.65 13.14 0.96
N ASN A 166 14.13 14.34 0.59
CA ASN A 166 14.40 14.67 -0.80
C ASN A 166 15.45 13.79 -1.48
N ALA A 167 16.42 13.24 -0.75
CA ALA A 167 17.41 12.34 -1.37
C ALA A 167 16.75 11.06 -1.87
N LYS A 168 15.82 10.49 -1.09
CA LYS A 168 15.02 9.33 -1.48
C LYS A 168 14.07 9.68 -2.62
N SER A 169 13.34 10.81 -2.50
CA SER A 169 12.44 11.29 -3.54
C SER A 169 13.16 11.44 -4.88
N ASN A 170 14.31 12.13 -4.90
CA ASN A 170 15.12 12.31 -6.10
C ASN A 170 15.63 10.97 -6.67
N GLY A 171 16.02 10.02 -5.82
CA GLY A 171 16.42 8.68 -6.26
C GLY A 171 15.28 7.89 -6.92
N VAL A 172 14.05 8.00 -6.39
CA VAL A 172 12.86 7.39 -7.01
C VAL A 172 12.50 8.09 -8.31
N LYS A 173 12.60 9.43 -8.35
CA LYS A 173 12.37 10.21 -9.55
C LYS A 173 13.29 9.76 -10.70
N GLU A 174 14.61 9.66 -10.46
CA GLU A 174 15.56 9.14 -11.45
C GLU A 174 15.23 7.70 -11.89
N LEU A 175 14.79 6.86 -10.95
CA LEU A 175 14.38 5.49 -11.27
C LEU A 175 13.16 5.50 -12.20
N CYS A 176 12.14 6.28 -11.90
CA CYS A 176 10.91 6.39 -12.68
C CYS A 176 11.17 6.98 -14.06
N GLU A 177 11.98 8.04 -14.17
CA GLU A 177 12.42 8.63 -15.44
C GLU A 177 13.11 7.59 -16.35
N ARG A 178 14.01 6.76 -15.78
CA ARG A 178 14.72 5.70 -16.51
C ARG A 178 13.77 4.67 -17.17
N TYR A 179 12.63 4.40 -16.55
CA TYR A 179 11.65 3.42 -17.02
C TYR A 179 10.42 4.06 -17.65
N ASN A 180 10.39 5.38 -17.79
CA ASN A 180 9.24 6.16 -18.26
C ASN A 180 7.96 5.78 -17.48
N LEU A 181 8.03 5.97 -16.16
CA LEU A 181 6.95 5.69 -15.21
C LEU A 181 6.53 7.00 -14.51
N ASP A 182 5.26 7.09 -14.17
CA ASP A 182 4.75 8.17 -13.33
C ASP A 182 5.20 7.95 -11.87
N PHE A 183 5.56 9.07 -11.22
CA PHE A 183 5.86 9.12 -9.79
C PHE A 183 5.05 10.24 -9.14
N TYR A 184 4.20 9.89 -8.19
CA TYR A 184 3.42 10.83 -7.40
C TYR A 184 3.93 10.85 -5.96
N ASP A 185 4.75 11.85 -5.62
CA ASP A 185 5.30 12.06 -4.28
C ASP A 185 4.41 13.02 -3.47
N MET A 186 3.57 12.46 -2.60
CA MET A 186 2.67 13.22 -1.73
C MET A 186 3.41 13.91 -0.57
N ASN A 187 4.71 13.64 -0.36
CA ASN A 187 5.51 14.35 0.62
C ASN A 187 5.89 15.76 0.16
N LEU A 188 5.83 16.05 -1.13
CA LEU A 188 6.12 17.39 -1.68
C LEU A 188 5.00 18.40 -1.42
N GLY A 189 3.84 17.94 -0.99
CA GLY A 189 2.68 18.72 -0.63
C GLY A 189 1.42 17.91 -0.83
N LEU A 190 0.58 17.87 0.18
CA LEU A 190 -0.69 17.17 0.14
C LEU A 190 -1.75 18.02 0.84
N ASP A 191 -2.65 18.60 0.03
CA ASP A 191 -3.72 19.44 0.53
C ASP A 191 -4.59 18.72 1.56
N GLY A 192 -4.86 19.38 2.67
CA GLY A 192 -5.67 18.83 3.76
C GLY A 192 -4.95 17.80 4.64
N PHE A 193 -3.66 17.51 4.39
CA PHE A 193 -2.90 16.63 5.28
C PHE A 193 -2.27 17.41 6.43
N ASP A 194 -2.72 17.12 7.65
CA ASP A 194 -2.21 17.73 8.88
C ASP A 194 -1.21 16.79 9.56
N TYR A 195 0.06 17.17 9.52
CA TYR A 195 1.15 16.39 10.09
C TYR A 195 1.07 16.26 11.63
N SER A 196 0.36 17.15 12.32
CA SER A 196 0.21 17.12 13.77
C SER A 196 -0.78 16.06 14.26
N CYS A 197 -1.79 15.68 13.44
CA CYS A 197 -2.86 14.81 13.88
C CYS A 197 -3.18 13.63 12.95
N HIS A 198 -2.56 13.51 11.76
CA HIS A 198 -2.85 12.46 10.79
C HIS A 198 -1.95 11.22 10.91
N PHE A 199 -1.11 11.13 11.94
CA PHE A 199 -0.32 9.94 12.23
C PHE A 199 -0.80 9.21 13.47
N ARG A 200 -0.66 7.88 13.48
CA ARG A 200 -0.90 7.03 14.64
C ARG A 200 0.35 6.73 15.45
N ASP A 201 1.50 7.10 14.94
CA ASP A 201 2.83 6.92 15.53
C ASP A 201 3.76 8.08 15.11
N ASN A 202 5.06 7.94 15.31
CA ASN A 202 6.05 8.99 15.07
C ASN A 202 6.30 9.29 13.57
N GLY A 203 5.24 9.57 12.80
CA GLY A 203 5.35 9.99 11.41
C GLY A 203 5.67 8.87 10.40
N ASN A 204 5.44 7.59 10.77
CA ASN A 204 5.63 6.45 9.86
C ASN A 204 4.32 5.95 9.26
N HIS A 205 3.23 6.02 10.03
CA HIS A 205 1.98 5.40 9.61
C HIS A 205 0.82 6.37 9.84
N CYS A 206 0.02 6.57 8.80
CA CYS A 206 -1.21 7.33 8.92
C CYS A 206 -2.20 6.64 9.87
N ASN A 207 -2.97 7.46 10.59
CA ASN A 207 -4.23 7.04 11.18
C ASN A 207 -5.35 7.08 10.12
N TYR A 208 -6.59 6.81 10.54
CA TYR A 208 -7.74 6.79 9.62
C TYR A 208 -7.92 8.12 8.86
N ASN A 209 -7.84 9.26 9.55
CA ASN A 209 -8.04 10.57 8.92
C ASN A 209 -6.94 10.86 7.90
N GLY A 210 -5.68 10.60 8.25
CA GLY A 210 -4.56 10.75 7.31
C GLY A 210 -4.66 9.82 6.11
N ALA A 211 -5.02 8.54 6.34
CA ALA A 211 -5.23 7.58 5.26
C ALA A 211 -6.37 7.98 4.32
N LYS A 212 -7.42 8.59 4.85
CA LYS A 212 -8.52 9.11 4.03
C LYS A 212 -8.06 10.25 3.12
N VAL A 213 -7.32 11.23 3.65
CA VAL A 213 -6.76 12.34 2.85
C VAL A 213 -5.85 11.81 1.75
N VAL A 214 -4.91 10.91 2.08
CA VAL A 214 -4.03 10.25 1.10
C VAL A 214 -4.82 9.52 0.03
N THR A 215 -5.85 8.78 0.43
CA THR A 215 -6.67 7.97 -0.50
C THR A 215 -7.45 8.85 -1.46
N LEU A 216 -8.04 9.95 -0.96
CA LEU A 216 -8.81 10.87 -1.80
C LEU A 216 -7.90 11.62 -2.79
N ALA A 217 -6.72 12.05 -2.35
CA ALA A 217 -5.75 12.69 -3.23
C ALA A 217 -5.24 11.72 -4.31
N LEU A 218 -4.94 10.48 -3.93
CA LEU A 218 -4.59 9.44 -4.91
C LEU A 218 -5.75 9.19 -5.89
N GLY A 219 -6.97 9.10 -5.41
CA GLY A 219 -8.15 8.90 -6.25
C GLY A 219 -8.35 10.02 -7.28
N LYS A 220 -8.15 11.27 -6.87
CA LYS A 220 -8.17 12.44 -7.76
C LYS A 220 -7.07 12.33 -8.83
N TYR A 221 -5.83 12.04 -8.41
CA TYR A 221 -4.71 11.83 -9.34
C TYR A 221 -5.01 10.73 -10.35
N LEU A 222 -5.58 9.60 -9.89
CA LEU A 222 -5.97 8.49 -10.77
C LEU A 222 -7.07 8.89 -11.75
N GLN A 223 -8.04 9.68 -11.33
CA GLN A 223 -9.13 10.18 -12.20
C GLN A 223 -8.60 11.08 -13.30
N GLU A 224 -7.61 11.91 -13.00
CA GLU A 224 -7.02 12.86 -13.96
C GLU A 224 -6.05 12.19 -14.95
N ASN A 225 -5.37 11.10 -14.55
CA ASN A 225 -4.26 10.53 -15.32
C ASN A 225 -4.51 9.12 -15.85
N TYR A 226 -5.56 8.41 -15.37
CA TYR A 226 -5.83 7.02 -15.74
C TYR A 226 -7.30 6.79 -16.08
N SER A 227 -7.57 6.02 -17.14
CA SER A 227 -8.94 5.64 -17.53
C SER A 227 -9.42 4.45 -16.70
N LEU A 228 -9.82 4.67 -15.46
CA LEU A 228 -10.37 3.65 -14.57
C LEU A 228 -11.90 3.72 -14.55
N ALA A 229 -12.56 2.55 -14.54
CA ALA A 229 -14.01 2.49 -14.54
C ALA A 229 -14.57 2.65 -13.12
N ASN A 230 -15.59 3.48 -12.97
CA ASN A 230 -16.41 3.51 -11.77
C ASN A 230 -17.32 2.27 -11.74
N HIS A 231 -17.25 1.49 -10.68
CA HIS A 231 -17.99 0.24 -10.49
C HIS A 231 -19.10 0.34 -9.45
N LYS A 232 -19.25 1.46 -8.75
CA LYS A 232 -20.24 1.66 -7.68
C LYS A 232 -21.66 1.53 -8.25
N GLY A 233 -22.49 0.72 -7.58
CA GLY A 233 -23.88 0.47 -7.99
C GLY A 233 -24.05 -0.40 -9.21
N LYS A 234 -23.00 -1.01 -9.76
CA LYS A 234 -23.12 -1.95 -10.90
C LYS A 234 -23.40 -3.36 -10.40
N SER A 235 -24.32 -4.09 -11.06
CA SER A 235 -24.77 -5.42 -10.66
C SER A 235 -23.63 -6.41 -10.43
N ASN A 236 -22.60 -6.40 -11.25
CA ASN A 236 -21.44 -7.30 -11.10
C ASN A 236 -20.54 -6.92 -9.90
N PHE A 237 -20.79 -5.81 -9.22
CA PHE A 237 -19.99 -5.29 -8.10
C PHE A 237 -20.78 -5.13 -6.79
N GLU A 238 -21.97 -5.70 -6.68
CA GLU A 238 -22.79 -5.68 -5.47
C GLU A 238 -22.04 -6.12 -4.20
N ASN A 239 -21.09 -7.04 -4.34
CA ASN A 239 -20.27 -7.47 -3.21
C ASN A 239 -19.38 -6.33 -2.67
N TRP A 240 -18.99 -5.38 -3.52
CA TRP A 240 -18.24 -4.19 -3.12
C TRP A 240 -19.15 -3.19 -2.41
N ASP A 241 -20.37 -3.00 -2.90
CA ASP A 241 -21.37 -2.15 -2.27
C ASP A 241 -21.74 -2.68 -0.87
N LYS A 242 -21.94 -4.01 -0.73
CA LYS A 242 -22.17 -4.65 0.58
C LYS A 242 -20.98 -4.47 1.53
N LYS A 243 -19.75 -4.68 1.05
CA LYS A 243 -18.54 -4.44 1.84
C LYS A 243 -18.41 -2.97 2.26
N LEU A 244 -18.79 -2.03 1.41
CA LEU A 244 -18.78 -0.60 1.75
C LEU A 244 -19.74 -0.30 2.92
N ILE A 245 -20.92 -0.89 2.91
CA ILE A 245 -21.88 -0.75 4.02
C ILE A 245 -21.29 -1.32 5.32
N GLU A 246 -20.68 -2.51 5.27
CA GLU A 246 -20.02 -3.13 6.42
C GLU A 246 -18.87 -2.27 6.94
N TYR A 247 -18.05 -1.76 6.02
CA TYR A 247 -16.94 -0.87 6.33
C TYR A 247 -17.42 0.40 7.05
N LYS A 248 -18.43 1.10 6.51
CA LYS A 248 -18.99 2.31 7.13
C LYS A 248 -19.56 2.05 8.53
N LYS A 249 -20.28 0.93 8.72
CA LYS A 249 -20.78 0.52 10.03
C LYS A 249 -19.64 0.26 11.02
N ALA A 250 -18.57 -0.42 10.60
CA ALA A 250 -17.43 -0.70 11.45
C ALA A 250 -16.71 0.61 11.86
N ILE A 251 -16.45 1.52 10.91
CA ILE A 251 -15.83 2.82 11.22
C ILE A 251 -16.68 3.62 12.21
N ALA A 252 -17.99 3.70 12.01
CA ALA A 252 -18.89 4.39 12.93
C ALA A 252 -18.84 3.78 14.35
N SER A 253 -18.77 2.44 14.46
CA SER A 253 -18.69 1.76 15.76
C SER A 253 -17.38 2.02 16.52
N TYR A 254 -16.28 2.28 15.81
CA TYR A 254 -15.00 2.64 16.43
C TYR A 254 -15.03 4.07 16.98
N SER A 255 -15.69 5.00 16.28
CA SER A 255 -15.82 6.40 16.71
C SER A 255 -16.65 6.58 17.98
N HIS A 256 -17.56 5.65 18.29
CA HIS A 256 -18.44 5.70 19.47
C HIS A 256 -17.84 5.03 20.73
N LYS A 257 -16.66 4.44 20.65
CA LYS A 257 -16.00 3.77 21.79
C LYS A 257 -14.98 4.68 22.51
N LYS A 258 -14.99 5.96 22.20
CA LYS A 258 -14.23 7.01 22.91
C LYS A 258 -15.17 7.75 23.90
#